data_b910fcbf44f3c5765713eb5f8830b26b
#
_entry.id   b910fcbf44f3c5765713eb5f8830b26b
#
_cell.length_a   1.000
_cell.length_b   1.000
_cell.length_c   1.000
_cell.angle_alpha   90.00
_cell.angle_beta   90.00
_cell.angle_gamma   90.00
#
_symmetry.space_group_name_H-M   'P 1'
#
loop_
_entity.id
_entity.type
_entity.pdbx_description
1 polymer ?
#
loop_
_entity_poly.entity_id
_entity_poly.type
_entity_poly.pdbx_seq_one_letter_code
_entity_poly.pdbx_strand_id
1 'polypeptide(L)'
;MNNIKAPSHSGLTLVEVLVATSIILVFLLAFFGAYNLYLRAAFSNGEVVKAIGLAEEGVEALRFIRDSSWSIKIVPLSLDTDYYLIFQGGEWQTSSTNIFVDNLFERKVRLSAVYRDASRDIVSSGGTLDPDTRLVISSVSWLKAGATTTKSISTYLTNIFAN
;
A
#
# COMPACT_ATOMS: atom_id res chain seq x y z
N MET A 1 -33.75 -72.35 -15.23
CA MET A 1 -33.09 -71.55 -16.27
C MET A 1 -33.33 -70.04 -15.95
N ASN A 2 -32.36 -69.32 -15.37
CA ASN A 2 -32.49 -67.90 -15.05
C ASN A 2 -32.17 -67.10 -16.30
N ASN A 3 -33.12 -66.36 -16.85
CA ASN A 3 -32.94 -65.43 -17.92
C ASN A 3 -32.22 -64.14 -17.34
N ILE A 4 -30.95 -64.02 -17.54
CA ILE A 4 -30.21 -62.80 -17.27
C ILE A 4 -30.52 -61.80 -18.40
N LYS A 5 -31.37 -60.82 -18.11
CA LYS A 5 -31.73 -59.75 -19.05
C LYS A 5 -30.51 -58.85 -19.18
N ALA A 6 -29.90 -58.77 -20.37
CA ALA A 6 -28.80 -57.85 -20.65
C ALA A 6 -29.22 -56.39 -20.47
N PRO A 7 -28.40 -55.50 -19.87
CA PRO A 7 -28.73 -54.09 -19.74
C PRO A 7 -28.85 -53.44 -21.13
N SER A 8 -29.99 -52.78 -21.39
CA SER A 8 -30.19 -52.00 -22.60
C SER A 8 -29.33 -50.73 -22.51
N HIS A 9 -28.28 -50.62 -23.29
CA HIS A 9 -27.52 -49.37 -23.46
C HIS A 9 -28.34 -48.42 -24.37
N SER A 10 -28.99 -47.43 -23.78
CA SER A 10 -29.58 -46.32 -24.54
C SER A 10 -28.45 -45.42 -25.04
N GLY A 11 -28.27 -45.27 -26.34
CA GLY A 11 -27.32 -44.34 -26.92
C GLY A 11 -27.76 -42.87 -26.67
N LEU A 12 -26.77 -41.99 -26.46
CA LEU A 12 -27.02 -40.53 -26.33
C LEU A 12 -27.64 -39.98 -27.63
N THR A 13 -28.68 -39.19 -27.50
CA THR A 13 -29.31 -38.52 -28.65
C THR A 13 -28.49 -37.28 -29.02
N LEU A 14 -28.53 -36.90 -30.30
CA LEU A 14 -27.81 -35.72 -30.81
C LEU A 14 -28.23 -34.43 -30.07
N VAL A 15 -29.49 -34.31 -29.68
CA VAL A 15 -30.05 -33.20 -28.92
C VAL A 15 -29.44 -33.14 -27.52
N GLU A 16 -29.30 -34.30 -26.84
CA GLU A 16 -28.72 -34.39 -25.51
C GLU A 16 -27.24 -33.96 -25.48
N VAL A 17 -26.46 -34.37 -26.50
CA VAL A 17 -25.07 -33.91 -26.68
C VAL A 17 -25.02 -32.41 -26.90
N LEU A 18 -25.93 -31.85 -27.72
CA LEU A 18 -25.97 -30.42 -28.00
C LEU A 18 -26.33 -29.57 -26.78
N VAL A 19 -27.29 -30.05 -25.98
CA VAL A 19 -27.65 -29.39 -24.71
C VAL A 19 -26.52 -29.50 -23.70
N ALA A 20 -25.90 -30.65 -23.54
CA ALA A 20 -24.77 -30.83 -22.62
C ALA A 20 -23.58 -29.95 -22.97
N THR A 21 -23.20 -29.88 -24.25
CA THR A 21 -22.12 -29.01 -24.72
C THR A 21 -22.44 -27.53 -24.52
N SER A 22 -23.67 -27.09 -24.76
CA SER A 22 -24.12 -25.72 -24.51
C SER A 22 -23.99 -25.33 -23.03
N ILE A 23 -24.43 -26.21 -22.13
CA ILE A 23 -24.30 -26.02 -20.68
C ILE A 23 -22.82 -25.90 -20.28
N ILE A 24 -21.95 -26.79 -20.77
CA ILE A 24 -20.52 -26.77 -20.50
C ILE A 24 -19.89 -25.44 -20.97
N LEU A 25 -20.23 -24.97 -22.15
CA LEU A 25 -19.74 -23.70 -22.69
C LEU A 25 -20.15 -22.52 -21.83
N VAL A 26 -21.40 -22.46 -21.36
CA VAL A 26 -21.85 -21.39 -20.46
C VAL A 26 -21.09 -21.44 -19.13
N PHE A 27 -20.88 -22.62 -18.55
CA PHE A 27 -20.08 -22.80 -17.35
C PHE A 27 -18.61 -22.33 -17.54
N LEU A 28 -17.98 -22.67 -18.66
CA LEU A 28 -16.63 -22.26 -18.97
C LEU A 28 -16.52 -20.74 -19.10
N LEU A 29 -17.45 -20.08 -19.79
CA LEU A 29 -17.48 -18.63 -19.92
C LEU A 29 -17.62 -17.94 -18.57
N ALA A 30 -18.53 -18.42 -17.71
CA ALA A 30 -18.72 -17.90 -16.37
C ALA A 30 -17.45 -18.11 -15.50
N PHE A 31 -16.84 -19.28 -15.58
CA PHE A 31 -15.61 -19.60 -14.87
C PHE A 31 -14.45 -18.68 -15.28
N PHE A 32 -14.22 -18.51 -16.57
CA PHE A 32 -13.18 -17.59 -17.06
C PHE A 32 -13.46 -16.14 -16.66
N GLY A 33 -14.71 -15.71 -16.65
CA GLY A 33 -15.10 -14.39 -16.15
C GLY A 33 -14.75 -14.19 -14.67
N ALA A 34 -15.11 -15.13 -13.82
CA ALA A 34 -14.81 -15.13 -12.39
C ALA A 34 -13.30 -15.20 -12.13
N TYR A 35 -12.57 -16.03 -12.87
CA TYR A 35 -11.12 -16.17 -12.76
C TYR A 35 -10.39 -14.87 -13.09
N ASN A 36 -10.77 -14.19 -14.17
CA ASN A 36 -10.19 -12.87 -14.52
C ASN A 36 -10.47 -11.82 -13.44
N LEU A 37 -11.66 -11.79 -12.86
CA LEU A 37 -12.01 -10.88 -11.77
C LEU A 37 -11.13 -11.16 -10.54
N TYR A 38 -10.96 -12.44 -10.19
CA TYR A 38 -10.10 -12.87 -9.08
C TYR A 38 -8.64 -12.44 -9.28
N LEU A 39 -8.08 -12.67 -10.47
CA LEU A 39 -6.71 -12.25 -10.79
C LEU A 39 -6.53 -10.74 -10.64
N ARG A 40 -7.45 -9.94 -11.19
CA ARG A 40 -7.40 -8.48 -11.05
C ARG A 40 -7.43 -8.04 -9.58
N ALA A 41 -8.27 -8.67 -8.77
CA ALA A 41 -8.34 -8.38 -7.34
C ALA A 41 -7.03 -8.79 -6.61
N ALA A 42 -6.45 -9.94 -6.94
CA ALA A 42 -5.22 -10.43 -6.35
C ALA A 42 -4.03 -9.49 -6.65
N PHE A 43 -3.83 -9.10 -7.90
CA PHE A 43 -2.78 -8.14 -8.28
C PHE A 43 -2.98 -6.77 -7.62
N SER A 44 -4.21 -6.30 -7.57
CA SER A 44 -4.57 -5.04 -6.91
C SER A 44 -4.23 -5.03 -5.42
N ASN A 45 -4.42 -6.14 -4.72
CA ASN A 45 -4.09 -6.25 -3.30
C ASN A 45 -2.57 -6.27 -3.08
N GLY A 46 -1.80 -6.87 -3.99
CA GLY A 46 -0.33 -6.86 -3.95
C GLY A 46 0.27 -5.45 -3.97
N GLU A 47 -0.26 -4.56 -4.84
CA GLU A 47 0.17 -3.15 -4.89
C GLU A 47 -0.13 -2.41 -3.58
N VAL A 48 -1.31 -2.65 -2.99
CA VAL A 48 -1.70 -2.02 -1.71
C VAL A 48 -0.78 -2.47 -0.57
N VAL A 49 -0.49 -3.78 -0.46
CA VAL A 49 0.41 -4.32 0.57
C VAL A 49 1.81 -3.73 0.39
N LYS A 50 2.31 -3.66 -0.83
CA LYS A 50 3.61 -3.06 -1.12
C LYS A 50 3.64 -1.57 -0.77
N ALA A 51 2.61 -0.81 -1.11
CA ALA A 51 2.52 0.61 -0.79
C ALA A 51 2.51 0.87 0.73
N ILE A 52 1.83 0.02 1.51
CA ILE A 52 1.85 0.10 2.97
C ILE A 52 3.26 -0.17 3.50
N GLY A 53 3.92 -1.24 3.04
CA GLY A 53 5.30 -1.55 3.43
C GLY A 53 6.29 -0.43 3.09
N LEU A 54 6.13 0.21 1.91
CA LEU A 54 6.93 1.37 1.53
C LEU A 54 6.65 2.62 2.39
N ALA A 55 5.41 2.78 2.87
CA ALA A 55 5.06 3.86 3.79
C ALA A 55 5.67 3.62 5.18
N GLU A 56 5.66 2.38 5.66
CA GLU A 56 6.36 1.98 6.90
C GLU A 56 7.86 2.20 6.78
N GLU A 57 8.48 1.75 5.68
CA GLU A 57 9.90 2.01 5.39
C GLU A 57 10.21 3.51 5.40
N GLY A 58 9.30 4.35 4.90
CA GLY A 58 9.45 5.81 4.94
C GLY A 58 9.50 6.37 6.35
N VAL A 59 8.69 5.85 7.27
CA VAL A 59 8.74 6.21 8.69
C VAL A 59 10.05 5.75 9.33
N GLU A 60 10.47 4.51 9.07
CA GLU A 60 11.73 3.98 9.60
C GLU A 60 12.95 4.76 9.07
N ALA A 61 12.97 5.11 7.79
CA ALA A 61 14.01 5.93 7.21
C ALA A 61 14.15 7.29 7.93
N LEU A 62 13.02 7.94 8.27
CA LEU A 62 13.06 9.18 9.05
C LEU A 62 13.55 8.95 10.50
N ARG A 63 13.27 7.78 11.10
CA ARG A 63 13.85 7.42 12.39
C ARG A 63 15.37 7.30 12.31
N PHE A 64 15.92 6.65 11.29
CA PHE A 64 17.36 6.59 11.07
C PHE A 64 17.97 7.98 10.84
N ILE A 65 17.31 8.83 10.06
CA ILE A 65 17.75 10.22 9.82
C ILE A 65 17.76 10.99 11.15
N ARG A 66 16.72 10.88 11.98
CA ARG A 66 16.64 11.47 13.32
C ARG A 66 17.79 10.99 14.22
N ASP A 67 18.01 9.67 14.25
CA ASP A 67 19.00 9.04 15.14
C ASP A 67 20.43 9.43 14.75
N SER A 68 20.66 9.73 13.48
CA SER A 68 21.96 10.25 13.04
C SER A 68 22.19 11.70 13.46
N SER A 69 21.22 12.60 13.40
CA SER A 69 21.26 13.95 13.96
C SER A 69 19.90 14.67 13.80
N TRP A 70 19.23 14.95 14.91
CA TRP A 70 18.02 15.77 14.93
C TRP A 70 18.27 17.19 14.44
N SER A 71 19.28 17.86 15.04
CA SER A 71 19.56 19.28 14.79
C SER A 71 20.05 19.57 13.36
N ILE A 72 20.79 18.64 12.76
CA ILE A 72 21.37 18.82 11.43
C ILE A 72 20.47 18.30 10.33
N LYS A 73 19.73 17.20 10.58
CA LYS A 73 19.01 16.51 9.51
C LYS A 73 17.47 16.67 9.58
N ILE A 74 16.90 16.95 10.76
CA ILE A 74 15.44 17.09 10.92
C ILE A 74 15.04 18.57 11.07
N VAL A 75 15.70 19.32 11.94
CA VAL A 75 15.38 20.74 12.21
C VAL A 75 15.42 21.62 10.96
N PRO A 76 16.38 21.47 10.02
CA PRO A 76 16.43 22.30 8.81
C PRO A 76 15.35 22.00 7.79
N LEU A 77 14.60 20.89 7.92
CA LEU A 77 13.54 20.56 6.98
C LEU A 77 12.38 21.53 7.14
N SER A 78 11.93 22.10 6.02
CA SER A 78 10.74 22.95 6.00
C SER A 78 9.50 22.15 6.36
N LEU A 79 8.71 22.68 7.29
CA LEU A 79 7.45 22.06 7.68
C LEU A 79 6.44 22.12 6.53
N ASP A 80 5.52 21.16 6.52
CA ASP A 80 4.42 21.02 5.55
C ASP A 80 4.89 20.94 4.08
N THR A 81 6.16 20.56 3.88
CA THR A 81 6.77 20.34 2.57
C THR A 81 6.99 18.86 2.33
N ASP A 82 6.76 18.43 1.09
CA ASP A 82 6.98 17.05 0.67
C ASP A 82 8.46 16.81 0.39
N TYR A 83 9.01 15.77 1.01
CA TYR A 83 10.36 15.27 0.75
C TYR A 83 10.30 13.84 0.25
N TYR A 84 11.25 13.45 -0.59
CA TYR A 84 11.47 12.10 -1.04
C TYR A 84 12.64 11.48 -0.27
N LEU A 85 12.65 10.15 -0.17
CA LEU A 85 13.67 9.43 0.58
C LEU A 85 14.56 8.64 -0.38
N ILE A 86 15.87 8.80 -0.21
CA ILE A 86 16.89 8.06 -0.94
C ILE A 86 17.83 7.37 0.03
N PHE A 87 18.30 6.18 -0.35
CA PHE A 87 19.36 5.48 0.35
C PHE A 87 20.63 5.59 -0.49
N GLN A 88 21.59 6.39 -0.02
CA GLN A 88 22.83 6.66 -0.75
C GLN A 88 23.99 6.76 0.22
N GLY A 89 25.14 6.18 -0.17
CA GLY A 89 26.34 6.20 0.67
C GLY A 89 26.20 5.41 1.98
N GLY A 90 25.26 4.46 2.06
CA GLY A 90 24.99 3.68 3.27
C GLY A 90 24.04 4.38 4.26
N GLU A 91 23.49 5.53 3.91
CA GLU A 91 22.61 6.33 4.77
C GLU A 91 21.30 6.71 4.07
N TRP A 92 20.23 6.85 4.87
CA TRP A 92 19.00 7.48 4.43
C TRP A 92 19.13 8.99 4.41
N GLN A 93 18.63 9.59 3.33
CA GLN A 93 18.66 11.05 3.13
C GLN A 93 17.32 11.53 2.58
N THR A 94 16.99 12.80 2.88
CA THR A 94 15.84 13.46 2.26
C THR A 94 16.28 14.16 0.97
N SER A 95 15.39 14.15 -0.04
CA SER A 95 15.58 14.82 -1.33
C SER A 95 14.35 15.66 -1.67
N SER A 96 14.57 16.78 -2.36
CA SER A 96 13.47 17.55 -2.98
C SER A 96 13.07 17.01 -4.36
N THR A 97 13.86 16.09 -4.94
CA THR A 97 13.61 15.51 -6.25
C THR A 97 12.83 14.21 -6.10
N ASN A 98 11.75 14.06 -6.86
CA ASN A 98 10.95 12.83 -6.89
C ASN A 98 11.77 11.65 -7.39
N ILE A 99 11.75 10.58 -6.63
CA ILE A 99 12.39 9.30 -6.96
C ILE A 99 11.36 8.20 -6.80
N PHE A 100 10.95 7.62 -7.93
CA PHE A 100 10.01 6.51 -7.92
C PHE A 100 10.68 5.22 -7.43
N VAL A 101 10.01 4.54 -6.51
CA VAL A 101 10.38 3.17 -6.11
C VAL A 101 9.81 2.21 -7.14
N ASP A 102 10.67 1.33 -7.70
CA ASP A 102 10.34 0.36 -8.77
C ASP A 102 9.65 1.01 -9.99
N ASN A 103 9.97 2.26 -10.30
CA ASN A 103 9.37 3.04 -11.38
C ASN A 103 7.83 3.14 -11.34
N LEU A 104 7.22 2.86 -10.20
CA LEU A 104 5.77 2.83 -10.02
C LEU A 104 5.30 3.67 -8.85
N PHE A 105 5.93 3.52 -7.68
CA PHE A 105 5.48 4.13 -6.44
C PHE A 105 6.20 5.45 -6.17
N GLU A 106 5.44 6.52 -6.00
CA GLU A 106 5.94 7.77 -5.47
C GLU A 106 5.83 7.73 -3.94
N ARG A 107 6.96 7.74 -3.23
CA ARG A 107 7.01 7.77 -1.77
C ARG A 107 7.42 9.14 -1.29
N LYS A 108 6.56 9.79 -0.51
CA LYS A 108 6.79 11.10 0.10
C LYS A 108 6.67 11.05 1.60
N VAL A 109 7.46 11.89 2.26
CA VAL A 109 7.31 12.17 3.68
C VAL A 109 7.11 13.66 3.88
N ARG A 110 6.21 14.00 4.82
CA ARG A 110 5.94 15.38 5.20
C ARG A 110 6.03 15.49 6.71
N LEU A 111 6.67 16.56 7.20
CA LEU A 111 6.81 16.85 8.61
C LEU A 111 5.97 18.09 8.92
N SER A 112 5.17 18.02 9.99
CA SER A 112 4.36 19.15 10.45
C SER A 112 4.68 19.47 11.91
N ALA A 113 4.39 20.71 12.31
CA ALA A 113 4.55 21.16 13.70
C ALA A 113 3.61 20.39 14.64
N VAL A 114 4.06 20.22 15.88
CA VAL A 114 3.28 19.66 16.97
C VAL A 114 3.14 20.70 18.07
N TYR A 115 1.94 20.79 18.64
CA TYR A 115 1.62 21.71 19.74
C TYR A 115 1.19 20.92 20.96
N ARG A 116 1.55 21.41 22.15
CA ARG A 116 1.17 20.82 23.42
C ARG A 116 0.46 21.83 24.30
N ASP A 117 -0.51 21.34 25.06
CA ASP A 117 -1.18 22.14 26.10
C ASP A 117 -0.38 22.21 27.40
N ALA A 118 -0.96 22.84 28.42
CA ALA A 118 -0.33 22.98 29.75
C ALA A 118 -0.10 21.63 30.46
N SER A 119 -0.86 20.59 30.09
CA SER A 119 -0.71 19.22 30.62
C SER A 119 0.33 18.41 29.83
N ARG A 120 0.95 19.01 28.80
CA ARG A 120 1.87 18.38 27.83
C ARG A 120 1.20 17.39 26.87
N ASP A 121 -0.11 17.40 26.78
CA ASP A 121 -0.84 16.61 25.78
C ASP A 121 -0.73 17.24 24.39
N ILE A 122 -0.66 16.42 23.35
CA ILE A 122 -0.64 16.90 22.00
C ILE A 122 -2.05 17.40 21.63
N VAL A 123 -2.13 18.65 21.16
CA VAL A 123 -3.37 19.30 20.78
C VAL A 123 -3.32 19.79 19.32
N SER A 124 -4.48 19.81 18.67
CA SER A 124 -4.62 20.28 17.30
C SER A 124 -4.71 21.82 17.18
N SER A 125 -4.99 22.51 18.29
CA SER A 125 -5.08 23.99 18.34
C SER A 125 -4.88 24.50 19.75
N GLY A 126 -4.42 25.76 19.89
CA GLY A 126 -4.35 26.47 21.17
C GLY A 126 -3.21 26.04 22.11
N GLY A 127 -2.24 25.28 21.64
CA GLY A 127 -1.08 24.86 22.42
C GLY A 127 0.18 25.70 22.16
N THR A 128 1.25 25.35 22.85
CA THR A 128 2.60 25.86 22.62
C THR A 128 3.34 24.93 21.66
N LEU A 129 4.10 25.48 20.73
CA LEU A 129 4.93 24.70 19.78
C LEU A 129 5.92 23.82 20.55
N ASP A 130 5.90 22.53 20.22
CA ASP A 130 6.92 21.58 20.67
C ASP A 130 8.04 21.49 19.62
N PRO A 131 9.23 22.07 19.89
CA PRO A 131 10.33 22.07 18.93
C PRO A 131 10.97 20.69 18.76
N ASP A 132 10.78 19.79 19.72
CA ASP A 132 11.39 18.46 19.74
C ASP A 132 10.49 17.35 19.24
N THR A 133 9.31 17.69 18.74
CA THR A 133 8.39 16.70 18.15
C THR A 133 7.90 17.18 16.78
N ARG A 134 7.78 16.27 15.84
CA ARG A 134 7.18 16.48 14.51
C ARG A 134 6.10 15.42 14.27
N LEU A 135 4.97 15.83 13.72
CA LEU A 135 4.04 14.91 13.09
C LEU A 135 4.61 14.52 11.72
N VAL A 136 4.81 13.24 11.51
CA VAL A 136 5.31 12.68 10.26
C VAL A 136 4.16 11.99 9.54
N ILE A 137 4.00 12.29 8.25
CA ILE A 137 3.11 11.57 7.35
C ILE A 137 3.96 10.98 6.23
N SER A 138 4.00 9.66 6.14
CA SER A 138 4.60 8.93 5.03
C SER A 138 3.51 8.48 4.07
N SER A 139 3.57 8.92 2.83
CA SER A 139 2.55 8.68 1.79
C SER A 139 3.17 7.97 0.60
N VAL A 140 2.47 6.97 0.08
CA VAL A 140 2.85 6.26 -1.14
C VAL A 140 1.71 6.33 -2.13
N SER A 141 1.99 6.86 -3.30
CA SER A 141 1.03 7.04 -4.39
C SER A 141 1.45 6.25 -5.62
N TRP A 142 0.50 5.69 -6.34
CA TRP A 142 0.73 5.02 -7.63
C TRP A 142 -0.48 5.17 -8.54
N LEU A 143 -0.25 5.03 -9.85
CA LEU A 143 -1.32 5.08 -10.84
C LEU A 143 -1.96 3.70 -10.98
N LYS A 144 -3.28 3.62 -10.76
CA LYS A 144 -4.07 2.42 -10.90
C LYS A 144 -5.28 2.66 -11.76
N ALA A 145 -5.38 1.96 -12.90
CA ALA A 145 -6.50 2.09 -13.84
C ALA A 145 -6.82 3.55 -14.24
N GLY A 146 -5.79 4.39 -14.39
CA GLY A 146 -5.93 5.79 -14.77
C GLY A 146 -6.23 6.75 -13.61
N ALA A 147 -6.34 6.26 -12.37
CA ALA A 147 -6.53 7.08 -11.17
C ALA A 147 -5.35 6.93 -10.21
N THR A 148 -4.98 8.02 -9.54
CA THR A 148 -3.96 7.97 -8.48
C THR A 148 -4.57 7.37 -7.22
N THR A 149 -3.95 6.32 -6.73
CA THR A 149 -4.27 5.70 -5.43
C THR A 149 -3.17 6.07 -4.45
N THR A 150 -3.53 6.43 -3.22
CA THR A 150 -2.57 6.81 -2.17
C THR A 150 -2.84 6.02 -0.89
N LYS A 151 -1.78 5.58 -0.24
CA LYS A 151 -1.79 5.06 1.13
C LYS A 151 -0.83 5.88 1.98
N SER A 152 -1.20 6.15 3.23
CA SER A 152 -0.38 6.94 4.14
C SER A 152 -0.42 6.38 5.55
N ILE A 153 0.69 6.57 6.26
CA ILE A 153 0.85 6.27 7.68
C ILE A 153 1.31 7.56 8.35
N SER A 154 0.73 7.86 9.50
CA SER A 154 1.14 8.99 10.32
C SER A 154 1.65 8.54 11.68
N THR A 155 2.67 9.23 12.18
CA THR A 155 3.27 9.00 13.49
C THR A 155 3.92 10.25 14.02
N TYR A 156 4.24 10.28 15.31
CA TYR A 156 5.06 11.33 15.90
C TYR A 156 6.51 10.89 15.97
N LEU A 157 7.39 11.80 15.57
CA LEU A 157 8.83 11.66 15.63
C LEU A 157 9.37 12.65 16.67
N THR A 158 9.93 12.14 17.75
CA THR A 158 10.45 12.96 18.84
C THR A 158 11.97 12.90 18.88
N ASN A 159 12.61 14.00 19.23
CA ASN A 159 14.03 14.08 19.52
C ASN A 159 14.34 13.31 20.82
N ILE A 160 14.86 12.10 20.68
CA ILE A 160 15.19 11.23 21.82
C ILE A 160 16.51 11.58 22.51
N PHE A 161 17.29 12.48 21.92
CA PHE A 161 18.58 12.95 22.42
C PHE A 161 18.51 14.40 22.96
N ALA A 162 17.29 14.96 23.09
CA ALA A 162 17.09 16.26 23.73
C ALA A 162 17.37 16.12 25.24
N ASN A 163 18.44 16.79 25.70
CA ASN A 163 18.80 16.93 27.11
C ASN A 163 18.36 18.29 27.62
#